data_1fe278f711846cced558e3312645f546
#
_entry.id   1fe278f711846cced558e3312645f546
#
_cell.length_a   1.000
_cell.length_b   1.000
_cell.length_c   1.000
_cell.angle_alpha   90.00
_cell.angle_beta   90.00
_cell.angle_gamma   90.00
#
_symmetry.space_group_name_H-M   'P 1'
#
loop_
_entity.id
_entity.type
_entity.pdbx_description
1 polymer ?
#
loop_
_entity_poly.entity_id
_entity_poly.type
_entity_poly.pdbx_seq_one_letter_code
_entity_poly.pdbx_strand_id
1 'polypeptide(L)'
;AILTMSPTQKSVNYMLEPIAPWLAQIQIPFVPALLLAGLLSGLVGWVLGFVALRLRDDYLAIATLGFSEIIRVILTNMQTITNGSLGLKGLPRFTTMWWAWGVATGCIIFMVLLIRSTYGRAFKAIRDNEIAAEAMGVNVFGLKVLSFTLSCVIAGIAGGLLAHHLTTIDPKQFIFLKTFDILLIVVLGGVGSITGSVISAIAVTVAMEALRFLDGPLNLGIWETAGTPGMRMVFFSVLLMLVIIFRQRGLMGTHEFSWDSLAKIGLLPRRK
;
A
#
# COMPACT_ATOMS: atom_id res chain seq x y z
N ALA A 1 10.30 -12.71 -1.56
CA ALA A 1 10.14 -13.82 -0.59
C ALA A 1 10.81 -15.10 -1.09
N ILE A 2 10.36 -15.70 -2.19
CA ILE A 2 10.89 -16.98 -2.70
C ILE A 2 12.40 -16.93 -2.96
N LEU A 3 12.90 -15.85 -3.52
CA LEU A 3 14.32 -15.67 -3.86
C LEU A 3 15.25 -15.52 -2.65
N THR A 4 14.71 -15.22 -1.48
CA THR A 4 15.48 -15.06 -0.24
C THR A 4 15.49 -16.30 0.64
N MET A 5 14.65 -17.29 0.32
CA MET A 5 14.59 -18.56 1.04
C MET A 5 15.79 -19.43 0.69
N SER A 6 16.29 -20.18 1.69
CA SER A 6 17.29 -21.20 1.47
C SER A 6 16.72 -22.40 0.68
N PRO A 7 17.55 -23.17 -0.05
CA PRO A 7 17.07 -24.35 -0.79
C PRO A 7 16.33 -25.36 0.09
N THR A 8 16.80 -25.54 1.33
CA THR A 8 16.17 -26.43 2.33
C THR A 8 14.79 -25.93 2.77
N GLN A 9 14.62 -24.61 2.95
CA GLN A 9 13.30 -24.04 3.26
C GLN A 9 12.33 -24.16 2.09
N LYS A 10 12.82 -24.03 0.87
CA LYS A 10 12.01 -24.22 -0.34
C LYS A 10 11.48 -25.63 -0.43
N SER A 11 12.31 -26.66 -0.22
CA SER A 11 11.88 -28.06 -0.27
C SER A 11 10.81 -28.39 0.78
N VAL A 12 10.87 -27.79 1.96
CA VAL A 12 9.85 -27.96 3.01
C VAL A 12 8.51 -27.31 2.64
N ASN A 13 8.54 -26.14 1.98
CA ASN A 13 7.30 -25.45 1.59
C ASN A 13 6.59 -26.12 0.40
N TYR A 14 7.35 -26.66 -0.54
CA TYR A 14 6.83 -27.25 -1.78
C TYR A 14 6.67 -28.78 -1.65
N MET A 15 5.81 -29.20 -0.71
CA MET A 15 5.55 -30.64 -0.47
C MET A 15 4.62 -31.28 -1.51
N LEU A 16 3.69 -30.49 -2.09
CA LEU A 16 2.70 -31.03 -3.04
C LEU A 16 3.24 -31.12 -4.46
N GLU A 17 3.88 -30.08 -4.93
CA GLU A 17 4.52 -30.03 -6.23
C GLU A 17 5.94 -29.49 -6.09
N PRO A 18 6.93 -30.08 -6.76
CA PRO A 18 8.31 -29.61 -6.69
C PRO A 18 8.42 -28.21 -7.28
N ILE A 19 9.16 -27.35 -6.58
CA ILE A 19 9.47 -26.01 -7.08
C ILE A 19 10.17 -26.10 -8.45
N ALA A 20 9.92 -25.13 -9.32
CA ALA A 20 10.58 -25.03 -10.61
C ALA A 20 12.12 -25.13 -10.45
N PRO A 21 12.82 -26.02 -11.20
CA PRO A 21 14.24 -26.33 -10.98
C PRO A 21 15.16 -25.12 -11.03
N TRP A 22 14.84 -24.16 -11.91
CA TRP A 22 15.59 -22.90 -12.04
C TRP A 22 15.44 -21.99 -10.82
N LEU A 23 14.33 -22.09 -10.07
CA LEU A 23 14.05 -21.26 -8.89
C LEU A 23 14.59 -21.91 -7.60
N ALA A 24 14.78 -23.22 -7.60
CA ALA A 24 15.22 -23.98 -6.43
C ALA A 24 16.61 -23.54 -5.94
N GLN A 25 17.54 -23.32 -6.88
CA GLN A 25 18.95 -23.03 -6.60
C GLN A 25 19.26 -21.53 -6.36
N ILE A 26 18.38 -20.63 -6.83
CA ILE A 26 18.62 -19.21 -6.73
C ILE A 26 18.35 -18.73 -5.31
N GLN A 27 19.39 -18.20 -4.66
CA GLN A 27 19.27 -17.47 -3.39
C GLN A 27 19.89 -16.09 -3.55
N ILE A 28 19.11 -15.05 -3.30
CA ILE A 28 19.51 -13.65 -3.47
C ILE A 28 19.47 -12.96 -2.10
N PRO A 29 20.45 -12.10 -1.77
CA PRO A 29 20.40 -11.28 -0.56
C PRO A 29 19.13 -10.43 -0.49
N PHE A 30 18.73 -10.03 0.72
CA PHE A 30 17.46 -9.34 0.98
C PHE A 30 17.27 -8.05 0.16
N VAL A 31 18.29 -7.18 0.12
CA VAL A 31 18.18 -5.87 -0.55
C VAL A 31 17.98 -5.99 -2.08
N PRO A 32 18.78 -6.77 -2.84
CA PRO A 32 18.50 -6.99 -4.26
C PRO A 32 17.16 -7.66 -4.51
N ALA A 33 16.75 -8.60 -3.64
CA ALA A 33 15.45 -9.25 -3.77
C ALA A 33 14.28 -8.26 -3.57
N LEU A 34 14.45 -7.27 -2.69
CA LEU A 34 13.47 -6.20 -2.47
C LEU A 34 13.35 -5.29 -3.69
N LEU A 35 14.48 -4.90 -4.28
CA LEU A 35 14.50 -4.11 -5.51
C LEU A 35 13.87 -4.86 -6.69
N LEU A 36 14.17 -6.16 -6.84
CA LEU A 36 13.54 -7.01 -7.85
C LEU A 36 12.03 -7.13 -7.64
N ALA A 37 11.56 -7.22 -6.40
CA ALA A 37 10.12 -7.21 -6.10
C ALA A 37 9.45 -5.92 -6.56
N GLY A 38 10.07 -4.77 -6.30
CA GLY A 38 9.62 -3.47 -6.80
C GLY A 38 9.60 -3.41 -8.33
N LEU A 39 10.68 -3.84 -8.98
CA LEU A 39 10.78 -3.83 -10.44
C LEU A 39 9.75 -4.75 -11.11
N LEU A 40 9.56 -5.96 -10.59
CA LEU A 40 8.55 -6.90 -11.10
C LEU A 40 7.14 -6.35 -10.94
N SER A 41 6.83 -5.80 -9.76
CA SER A 41 5.54 -5.15 -9.51
C SER A 41 5.34 -3.94 -10.43
N GLY A 42 6.37 -3.14 -10.65
CA GLY A 42 6.36 -2.03 -11.58
C GLY A 42 6.13 -2.46 -13.03
N LEU A 43 6.77 -3.54 -13.46
CA LEU A 43 6.59 -4.08 -14.82
C LEU A 43 5.16 -4.56 -15.04
N VAL A 44 4.61 -5.32 -14.10
CA VAL A 44 3.20 -5.75 -14.14
C VAL A 44 2.29 -4.52 -14.10
N GLY A 45 2.57 -3.55 -13.23
CA GLY A 45 1.84 -2.30 -13.15
C GLY A 45 1.89 -1.48 -14.43
N TRP A 46 3.03 -1.45 -15.12
CA TRP A 46 3.17 -0.78 -16.41
C TRP A 46 2.29 -1.42 -17.49
N VAL A 47 2.31 -2.75 -17.60
CA VAL A 47 1.46 -3.48 -18.56
C VAL A 47 -0.02 -3.25 -18.26
N LEU A 48 -0.43 -3.39 -17.00
CA LEU A 48 -1.82 -3.18 -16.60
C LEU A 48 -2.26 -1.73 -16.75
N GLY A 49 -1.40 -0.79 -16.38
CA GLY A 49 -1.66 0.63 -16.51
C GLY A 49 -1.83 1.05 -17.97
N PHE A 50 -1.02 0.48 -18.88
CA PHE A 50 -1.15 0.76 -20.31
C PHE A 50 -2.50 0.31 -20.90
N VAL A 51 -3.08 -0.76 -20.38
CA VAL A 51 -4.39 -1.26 -20.79
C VAL A 51 -5.52 -0.52 -20.06
N ALA A 52 -5.46 -0.48 -18.74
CA ALA A 52 -6.53 0.03 -17.89
C ALA A 52 -6.72 1.54 -18.00
N LEU A 53 -5.64 2.33 -18.05
CA LEU A 53 -5.72 3.80 -18.06
C LEU A 53 -6.22 4.41 -19.38
N ARG A 54 -6.54 3.58 -20.36
CA ARG A 54 -7.30 3.99 -21.57
C ARG A 54 -8.80 4.09 -21.30
N LEU A 55 -9.27 3.41 -20.25
CA LEU A 55 -10.65 3.47 -19.81
C LEU A 55 -10.87 4.72 -18.95
N ARG A 56 -12.09 5.22 -18.94
CA ARG A 56 -12.48 6.41 -18.18
C ARG A 56 -13.44 6.05 -17.06
N ASP A 57 -13.41 6.83 -16.01
CA ASP A 57 -14.36 6.82 -14.89
C ASP A 57 -14.60 5.42 -14.30
N ASP A 58 -15.84 5.00 -14.22
CA ASP A 58 -16.25 3.74 -13.58
C ASP A 58 -15.67 2.49 -14.25
N TYR A 59 -15.47 2.52 -15.58
CA TYR A 59 -14.87 1.40 -16.31
C TYR A 59 -13.43 1.15 -15.90
N LEU A 60 -12.68 2.20 -15.56
CA LEU A 60 -11.33 2.07 -15.03
C LEU A 60 -11.34 1.34 -13.67
N ALA A 61 -12.28 1.71 -12.80
CA ALA A 61 -12.40 1.07 -11.49
C ALA A 61 -12.74 -0.42 -11.62
N ILE A 62 -13.73 -0.76 -12.45
CA ILE A 62 -14.13 -2.16 -12.69
C ILE A 62 -12.99 -2.97 -13.28
N ALA A 63 -12.29 -2.43 -14.29
CA ALA A 63 -11.18 -3.12 -14.94
C ALA A 63 -10.01 -3.37 -13.97
N THR A 64 -9.63 -2.39 -13.16
CA THR A 64 -8.53 -2.55 -12.18
C THR A 64 -8.88 -3.57 -11.10
N LEU A 65 -10.15 -3.62 -10.67
CA LEU A 65 -10.65 -4.67 -9.79
C LEU A 65 -10.56 -6.05 -10.44
N GLY A 66 -11.03 -6.17 -11.68
CA GLY A 66 -10.94 -7.42 -12.44
C GLY A 66 -9.49 -7.89 -12.58
N PHE A 67 -8.56 -6.99 -12.91
CA PHE A 67 -7.14 -7.33 -13.01
C PHE A 67 -6.54 -7.78 -11.67
N SER A 68 -6.90 -7.14 -10.56
CA SER A 68 -6.42 -7.55 -9.24
C SER A 68 -6.86 -8.97 -8.89
N GLU A 69 -8.10 -9.31 -9.23
CA GLU A 69 -8.64 -10.66 -9.01
C GLU A 69 -8.01 -11.70 -9.94
N ILE A 70 -7.77 -11.36 -11.20
CA ILE A 70 -7.04 -12.22 -12.14
C ILE A 70 -5.65 -12.54 -11.62
N ILE A 71 -4.89 -11.54 -11.15
CA ILE A 71 -3.55 -11.74 -10.57
C ILE A 71 -3.64 -12.66 -9.35
N ARG A 72 -4.61 -12.44 -8.46
CA ARG A 72 -4.81 -13.28 -7.28
C ARG A 72 -5.10 -14.72 -7.66
N VAL A 73 -5.98 -14.96 -8.64
CA VAL A 73 -6.32 -16.28 -9.12
C VAL A 73 -5.11 -16.95 -9.78
N ILE A 74 -4.35 -16.25 -10.60
CA ILE A 74 -3.11 -16.76 -11.20
C ILE A 74 -2.15 -17.20 -10.10
N LEU A 75 -1.86 -16.35 -9.13
CA LEU A 75 -0.94 -16.66 -8.03
C LEU A 75 -1.44 -17.82 -7.16
N THR A 76 -2.75 -17.97 -6.99
CA THR A 76 -3.35 -19.09 -6.24
C THR A 76 -3.23 -20.40 -6.98
N ASN A 77 -3.21 -20.41 -8.32
CA ASN A 77 -3.13 -21.62 -9.14
C ASN A 77 -1.69 -22.00 -9.54
N MET A 78 -0.71 -21.09 -9.39
CA MET A 78 0.69 -21.38 -9.73
C MET A 78 1.39 -22.14 -8.60
N GLN A 79 1.13 -23.43 -8.45
CA GLN A 79 1.66 -24.24 -7.35
C GLN A 79 3.19 -24.34 -7.39
N THR A 80 3.78 -24.50 -8.58
CA THR A 80 5.23 -24.68 -8.78
C THR A 80 6.06 -23.43 -8.47
N ILE A 81 5.45 -22.22 -8.43
CA ILE A 81 6.14 -20.95 -8.16
C ILE A 81 5.73 -20.36 -6.82
N THR A 82 4.43 -20.21 -6.56
CA THR A 82 3.91 -19.52 -5.37
C THR A 82 3.45 -20.47 -4.27
N ASN A 83 3.56 -21.77 -4.47
CA ASN A 83 2.95 -22.82 -3.62
C ASN A 83 1.42 -22.70 -3.57
N GLY A 84 0.82 -21.99 -4.52
CA GLY A 84 -0.61 -21.88 -4.71
C GLY A 84 -1.37 -21.36 -3.47
N SER A 85 -2.50 -22.02 -3.18
CA SER A 85 -3.37 -21.66 -2.05
C SER A 85 -2.79 -21.95 -0.67
N LEU A 86 -1.73 -22.75 -0.57
CA LEU A 86 -1.04 -23.04 0.70
C LEU A 86 -0.16 -21.88 1.16
N GLY A 87 0.26 -21.03 0.24
CA GLY A 87 1.15 -19.92 0.50
C GLY A 87 2.56 -20.35 0.88
N LEU A 88 3.39 -19.38 1.21
CA LEU A 88 4.77 -19.58 1.64
C LEU A 88 4.86 -19.38 3.16
N LYS A 89 5.41 -20.37 3.86
CA LYS A 89 5.59 -20.39 5.31
C LYS A 89 7.07 -20.42 5.68
N GLY A 90 7.39 -19.94 6.89
CA GLY A 90 8.76 -20.02 7.40
C GLY A 90 9.75 -19.12 6.63
N LEU A 91 9.30 -18.00 6.11
CA LEU A 91 10.17 -17.01 5.50
C LEU A 91 11.17 -16.46 6.53
N PRO A 92 12.43 -16.25 6.14
CA PRO A 92 13.42 -15.66 7.04
C PRO A 92 12.99 -14.23 7.42
N ARG A 93 13.04 -13.91 8.72
CA ARG A 93 12.62 -12.62 9.27
C ARG A 93 13.73 -11.57 9.08
N PHE A 94 13.89 -11.05 7.88
CA PHE A 94 14.86 -9.99 7.59
C PHE A 94 14.34 -8.59 7.90
N THR A 95 13.02 -8.39 7.85
CA THR A 95 12.42 -7.08 8.13
C THR A 95 12.38 -6.83 9.62
N THR A 96 13.37 -6.09 10.12
CA THR A 96 13.34 -5.51 11.45
C THR A 96 12.63 -4.16 11.43
N MET A 97 12.28 -3.62 12.60
CA MET A 97 11.66 -2.29 12.73
C MET A 97 12.51 -1.19 12.04
N TRP A 98 13.82 -1.26 12.14
CA TRP A 98 14.73 -0.32 11.49
C TRP A 98 14.67 -0.37 9.95
N TRP A 99 14.57 -1.57 9.38
CA TRP A 99 14.39 -1.75 7.95
C TRP A 99 13.05 -1.17 7.47
N ALA A 100 11.97 -1.45 8.20
CA ALA A 100 10.65 -0.93 7.85
C ALA A 100 10.63 0.60 7.86
N TRP A 101 11.15 1.23 8.94
CA TRP A 101 11.23 2.69 9.04
C TRP A 101 12.18 3.31 7.99
N GLY A 102 13.34 2.70 7.77
CA GLY A 102 14.31 3.20 6.79
C GLY A 102 13.75 3.22 5.38
N VAL A 103 13.15 2.12 4.94
CA VAL A 103 12.57 2.02 3.59
C VAL A 103 11.32 2.90 3.45
N ALA A 104 10.44 2.94 4.46
CA ALA A 104 9.27 3.82 4.45
C ALA A 104 9.68 5.29 4.33
N THR A 105 10.65 5.73 5.12
CA THR A 105 11.18 7.10 5.05
C THR A 105 11.82 7.37 3.68
N GLY A 106 12.58 6.43 3.14
CA GLY A 106 13.15 6.54 1.80
C GLY A 106 12.08 6.68 0.71
N CYS A 107 11.00 5.90 0.78
CA CYS A 107 9.86 6.01 -0.13
C CYS A 107 9.14 7.36 0.00
N ILE A 108 8.95 7.86 1.22
CA ILE A 108 8.34 9.17 1.46
C ILE A 108 9.20 10.28 0.87
N ILE A 109 10.52 10.26 1.12
CA ILE A 109 11.47 11.23 0.55
C ILE A 109 11.42 11.19 -0.98
N PHE A 110 11.45 10.00 -1.57
CA PHE A 110 11.34 9.82 -3.02
C PHE A 110 10.05 10.44 -3.56
N MET A 111 8.89 10.19 -2.93
CA MET A 111 7.61 10.76 -3.34
C MET A 111 7.58 12.28 -3.22
N VAL A 112 8.14 12.84 -2.15
CA VAL A 112 8.22 14.29 -1.96
C VAL A 112 9.10 14.94 -3.04
N LEU A 113 10.25 14.33 -3.35
CA LEU A 113 11.14 14.80 -4.41
C LEU A 113 10.47 14.71 -5.78
N LEU A 114 9.77 13.61 -6.05
CA LEU A 114 9.01 13.42 -7.28
C LEU A 114 7.94 14.50 -7.47
N ILE A 115 7.14 14.81 -6.42
CA ILE A 115 6.09 15.83 -6.49
C ILE A 115 6.65 17.24 -6.63
N ARG A 116 7.86 17.49 -6.14
CA ARG A 116 8.56 18.78 -6.31
C ARG A 116 9.26 18.91 -7.67
N SER A 117 9.42 17.83 -8.41
CA SER A 117 10.06 17.81 -9.73
C SER A 117 9.16 18.38 -10.82
N THR A 118 9.68 18.44 -12.05
CA THR A 118 8.92 18.82 -13.25
C THR A 118 7.76 17.86 -13.52
N TYR A 119 7.99 16.55 -13.31
CA TYR A 119 6.94 15.53 -13.40
C TYR A 119 5.81 15.76 -12.38
N GLY A 120 6.16 16.13 -11.15
CA GLY A 120 5.17 16.43 -10.13
C GLY A 120 4.31 17.65 -10.45
N ARG A 121 4.86 18.67 -11.12
CA ARG A 121 4.07 19.81 -11.63
C ARG A 121 3.08 19.36 -12.69
N ALA A 122 3.50 18.50 -13.61
CA ALA A 122 2.63 17.93 -14.64
C ALA A 122 1.52 17.05 -14.02
N PHE A 123 1.83 16.23 -13.01
CA PHE A 123 0.81 15.44 -12.29
C PHE A 123 -0.24 16.34 -11.61
N LYS A 124 0.18 17.45 -11.00
CA LYS A 124 -0.75 18.42 -10.41
C LYS A 124 -1.62 19.09 -11.46
N ALA A 125 -1.05 19.48 -12.61
CA ALA A 125 -1.80 20.07 -13.70
C ALA A 125 -2.89 19.10 -14.24
N ILE A 126 -2.55 17.82 -14.41
CA ILE A 126 -3.51 16.79 -14.84
C ILE A 126 -4.61 16.60 -13.79
N ARG A 127 -4.25 16.57 -12.49
CA ARG A 127 -5.22 16.45 -11.39
C ARG A 127 -6.20 17.62 -11.36
N ASP A 128 -5.71 18.82 -11.59
CA ASP A 128 -6.52 20.04 -11.48
C ASP A 128 -7.45 20.19 -12.72
N ASN A 129 -6.94 19.96 -13.93
CA ASN A 129 -7.75 19.90 -15.14
C ASN A 129 -7.01 19.14 -16.26
N GLU A 130 -7.50 17.94 -16.59
CA GLU A 130 -6.91 17.06 -17.59
C GLU A 130 -6.94 17.67 -19.00
N ILE A 131 -8.08 18.27 -19.38
CA ILE A 131 -8.27 18.87 -20.71
C ILE A 131 -7.34 20.07 -20.90
N ALA A 132 -7.23 20.92 -19.89
CA ALA A 132 -6.32 22.07 -19.94
C ALA A 132 -4.85 21.64 -20.00
N ALA A 133 -4.46 20.61 -19.28
CA ALA A 133 -3.10 20.06 -19.33
C ALA A 133 -2.77 19.51 -20.72
N GLU A 134 -3.69 18.79 -21.35
CA GLU A 134 -3.53 18.26 -22.70
C GLU A 134 -3.41 19.40 -23.73
N ALA A 135 -4.23 20.44 -23.62
CA ALA A 135 -4.16 21.63 -24.47
C ALA A 135 -2.83 22.37 -24.38
N MET A 136 -2.15 22.29 -23.22
CA MET A 136 -0.79 22.83 -23.01
C MET A 136 0.32 21.88 -23.49
N GLY A 137 0.00 20.79 -24.18
CA GLY A 137 0.96 19.85 -24.76
C GLY A 137 1.48 18.80 -23.77
N VAL A 138 0.83 18.63 -22.61
CA VAL A 138 1.22 17.60 -21.64
C VAL A 138 0.72 16.23 -22.12
N ASN A 139 1.62 15.24 -22.19
CA ASN A 139 1.22 13.85 -22.50
C ASN A 139 0.53 13.21 -21.29
N VAL A 140 -0.78 13.40 -21.20
CA VAL A 140 -1.61 12.95 -20.08
C VAL A 140 -1.55 11.44 -19.90
N PHE A 141 -1.72 10.68 -20.98
CA PHE A 141 -1.72 9.21 -20.92
C PHE A 141 -0.37 8.67 -20.42
N GLY A 142 0.73 9.12 -21.00
CA GLY A 142 2.07 8.68 -20.62
C GLY A 142 2.40 8.98 -19.15
N LEU A 143 1.97 10.14 -18.66
CA LEU A 143 2.17 10.54 -17.26
C LEU A 143 1.27 9.75 -16.29
N LYS A 144 0.03 9.46 -16.67
CA LYS A 144 -0.83 8.56 -15.86
C LYS A 144 -0.21 7.17 -15.73
N VAL A 145 0.25 6.58 -16.83
CA VAL A 145 0.94 5.27 -16.82
C VAL A 145 2.20 5.32 -15.98
N LEU A 146 3.01 6.37 -16.10
CA LEU A 146 4.22 6.54 -15.30
C LEU A 146 3.90 6.62 -13.80
N SER A 147 2.92 7.42 -13.41
CA SER A 147 2.49 7.55 -12.01
C SER A 147 2.01 6.22 -11.45
N PHE A 148 1.19 5.49 -12.20
CA PHE A 148 0.68 4.17 -11.82
C PHE A 148 1.82 3.17 -11.66
N THR A 149 2.77 3.13 -12.60
CA THR A 149 3.94 2.25 -12.55
C THR A 149 4.81 2.53 -11.32
N LEU A 150 5.09 3.80 -11.02
CA LEU A 150 5.87 4.18 -9.84
C LEU A 150 5.17 3.78 -8.53
N SER A 151 3.85 3.93 -8.47
CA SER A 151 3.05 3.47 -7.33
C SER A 151 3.15 1.96 -7.15
N CYS A 152 3.11 1.19 -8.24
CA CYS A 152 3.28 -0.26 -8.21
C CYS A 152 4.68 -0.68 -7.76
N VAL A 153 5.75 0.06 -8.16
CA VAL A 153 7.11 -0.20 -7.66
C VAL A 153 7.17 -0.06 -6.14
N ILE A 154 6.63 1.03 -5.61
CA ILE A 154 6.61 1.27 -4.15
C ILE A 154 5.77 0.21 -3.44
N ALA A 155 4.62 -0.16 -3.99
CA ALA A 155 3.76 -1.23 -3.45
C ALA A 155 4.48 -2.58 -3.44
N GLY A 156 5.26 -2.90 -4.49
CA GLY A 156 6.08 -4.11 -4.56
C GLY A 156 7.17 -4.16 -3.49
N ILE A 157 7.84 -3.03 -3.24
CA ILE A 157 8.83 -2.90 -2.16
C ILE A 157 8.14 -3.10 -0.80
N ALA A 158 7.00 -2.44 -0.56
CA ALA A 158 6.23 -2.60 0.67
C ALA A 158 5.74 -4.04 0.88
N GLY A 159 5.28 -4.70 -0.18
CA GLY A 159 4.90 -6.12 -0.16
C GLY A 159 6.07 -7.04 0.17
N GLY A 160 7.27 -6.74 -0.33
CA GLY A 160 8.50 -7.46 0.02
C GLY A 160 8.86 -7.34 1.49
N LEU A 161 8.74 -6.14 2.07
CA LEU A 161 8.93 -5.92 3.51
C LEU A 161 7.90 -6.65 4.35
N LEU A 162 6.62 -6.56 3.96
CA LEU A 162 5.51 -7.23 4.63
C LEU A 162 5.71 -8.75 4.69
N ALA A 163 6.17 -9.33 3.58
CA ALA A 163 6.46 -10.75 3.47
C ALA A 163 7.44 -11.24 4.54
N HIS A 164 8.55 -10.53 4.70
CA HIS A 164 9.59 -10.86 5.66
C HIS A 164 9.26 -10.44 7.08
N HIS A 165 8.26 -9.59 7.26
CA HIS A 165 7.72 -9.24 8.58
C HIS A 165 6.77 -10.30 9.11
N LEU A 166 5.82 -10.73 8.28
CA LEU A 166 4.81 -11.74 8.64
C LEU A 166 5.36 -13.16 8.66
N THR A 167 6.49 -13.42 7.98
CA THR A 167 7.11 -14.75 7.82
C THR A 167 6.23 -15.81 7.15
N THR A 168 4.98 -15.49 6.89
CA THR A 168 4.00 -16.33 6.19
C THR A 168 3.20 -15.46 5.24
N ILE A 169 3.13 -15.84 3.97
CA ILE A 169 2.35 -15.16 2.94
C ILE A 169 1.38 -16.13 2.30
N ASP A 170 0.12 -15.73 2.24
CA ASP A 170 -0.96 -16.44 1.55
C ASP A 170 -1.61 -15.48 0.54
N PRO A 171 -1.88 -15.89 -0.70
CA PRO A 171 -2.65 -15.10 -1.66
C PRO A 171 -4.01 -14.64 -1.13
N LYS A 172 -4.62 -15.37 -0.20
CA LYS A 172 -5.87 -15.02 0.47
C LYS A 172 -5.78 -13.78 1.36
N GLN A 173 -4.58 -13.32 1.72
CA GLN A 173 -4.39 -12.07 2.48
C GLN A 173 -4.54 -10.82 1.60
N PHE A 174 -4.36 -10.97 0.28
CA PHE A 174 -4.43 -9.88 -0.70
C PHE A 174 -5.81 -9.85 -1.37
N ILE A 175 -6.85 -9.64 -0.56
CA ILE A 175 -8.22 -9.51 -1.03
C ILE A 175 -8.58 -8.06 -1.32
N PHE A 176 -9.56 -7.87 -2.18
CA PHE A 176 -10.10 -6.57 -2.55
C PHE A 176 -10.48 -5.68 -1.34
N LEU A 177 -11.00 -6.27 -0.26
CA LEU A 177 -11.35 -5.54 0.95
C LEU A 177 -10.17 -4.76 1.56
N LYS A 178 -8.93 -5.27 1.42
CA LYS A 178 -7.73 -4.55 1.86
C LYS A 178 -7.48 -3.25 1.11
N THR A 179 -7.94 -3.16 -0.13
CA THR A 179 -7.85 -1.93 -0.91
C THR A 179 -8.71 -0.83 -0.31
N PHE A 180 -9.88 -1.17 0.23
CA PHE A 180 -10.73 -0.20 0.92
C PHE A 180 -10.09 0.32 2.21
N ASP A 181 -9.42 -0.53 2.99
CA ASP A 181 -8.70 -0.08 4.19
C ASP A 181 -7.67 0.99 3.83
N ILE A 182 -6.89 0.76 2.75
CA ILE A 182 -5.89 1.71 2.28
C ILE A 182 -6.55 2.98 1.72
N LEU A 183 -7.61 2.82 0.94
CA LEU A 183 -8.36 3.94 0.37
C LEU A 183 -8.92 4.85 1.48
N LEU A 184 -9.50 4.27 2.53
CA LEU A 184 -9.99 5.01 3.68
C LEU A 184 -8.88 5.83 4.36
N ILE A 185 -7.70 5.25 4.54
CA ILE A 185 -6.53 5.95 5.10
C ILE A 185 -6.17 7.17 4.25
N VAL A 186 -6.12 7.01 2.91
CA VAL A 186 -5.76 8.08 1.98
C VAL A 186 -6.83 9.18 1.95
N VAL A 187 -8.12 8.80 1.91
CA VAL A 187 -9.24 9.75 1.92
C VAL A 187 -9.28 10.52 3.24
N LEU A 188 -9.08 9.82 4.37
CA LEU A 188 -9.02 10.44 5.69
C LEU A 188 -7.85 11.43 5.80
N GLY A 189 -6.71 11.10 5.21
CA GLY A 189 -5.53 11.99 5.16
C GLY A 189 -5.76 13.24 4.33
N GLY A 190 -6.51 13.09 3.27
CA GLY A 190 -6.79 14.11 2.25
C GLY A 190 -6.14 13.73 0.92
N VAL A 191 -6.98 13.57 -0.11
CA VAL A 191 -6.54 13.21 -1.46
C VAL A 191 -5.62 14.29 -2.01
N GLY A 192 -4.36 13.94 -2.24
CA GLY A 192 -3.34 14.86 -2.77
C GLY A 192 -2.35 15.41 -1.74
N SER A 193 -2.41 14.97 -0.47
CA SER A 193 -1.43 15.32 0.56
C SER A 193 -0.67 14.07 1.02
N ILE A 194 0.67 14.05 0.83
CA ILE A 194 1.55 12.98 1.33
C ILE A 194 1.58 13.02 2.85
N THR A 195 1.77 14.20 3.42
CA THR A 195 1.84 14.36 4.88
C THR A 195 0.53 13.97 5.55
N GLY A 196 -0.62 14.31 4.94
CA GLY A 196 -1.94 13.90 5.39
C GLY A 196 -2.09 12.38 5.39
N SER A 197 -1.69 11.72 4.32
CA SER A 197 -1.75 10.25 4.21
C SER A 197 -0.87 9.54 5.25
N VAL A 198 0.33 10.06 5.54
CA VAL A 198 1.22 9.49 6.57
C VAL A 198 0.61 9.67 7.97
N ILE A 199 0.11 10.85 8.29
CA ILE A 199 -0.51 11.13 9.59
C ILE A 199 -1.76 10.27 9.78
N SER A 200 -2.60 10.14 8.75
CA SER A 200 -3.80 9.31 8.84
C SER A 200 -3.47 7.83 8.94
N ALA A 201 -2.43 7.33 8.28
CA ALA A 201 -1.97 5.96 8.42
C ALA A 201 -1.58 5.65 9.88
N ILE A 202 -0.83 6.56 10.51
CA ILE A 202 -0.47 6.42 11.92
C ILE A 202 -1.73 6.50 12.80
N ALA A 203 -2.58 7.49 12.60
CA ALA A 203 -3.78 7.70 13.39
C ALA A 203 -4.75 6.51 13.31
N VAL A 204 -4.98 5.98 12.09
CA VAL A 204 -5.83 4.81 11.86
C VAL A 204 -5.25 3.57 12.53
N THR A 205 -3.94 3.33 12.38
CA THR A 205 -3.28 2.18 13.01
C THR A 205 -3.38 2.25 14.53
N VAL A 206 -3.11 3.42 15.12
CA VAL A 206 -3.23 3.63 16.57
C VAL A 206 -4.68 3.47 17.03
N ALA A 207 -5.64 4.02 16.29
CA ALA A 207 -7.07 3.91 16.61
C ALA A 207 -7.53 2.44 16.55
N MET A 208 -7.11 1.69 15.53
CA MET A 208 -7.43 0.26 15.41
C MET A 208 -6.84 -0.57 16.56
N GLU A 209 -5.63 -0.25 17.02
CA GLU A 209 -5.02 -0.93 18.15
C GLU A 209 -5.65 -0.50 19.48
N ALA A 210 -5.95 0.80 19.64
CA ALA A 210 -6.66 1.31 20.81
C ALA A 210 -8.06 0.71 20.96
N LEU A 211 -8.75 0.45 19.85
CA LEU A 211 -10.08 -0.19 19.85
C LEU A 211 -10.02 -1.72 20.07
N ARG A 212 -8.82 -2.30 20.13
CA ARG A 212 -8.64 -3.75 20.30
C ARG A 212 -9.25 -4.28 21.61
N PHE A 213 -9.36 -3.44 22.64
CA PHE A 213 -10.01 -3.85 23.90
C PHE A 213 -11.50 -4.17 23.72
N LEU A 214 -12.16 -3.67 22.67
CA LEU A 214 -13.57 -3.95 22.38
C LEU A 214 -13.81 -5.39 21.89
N ASP A 215 -12.79 -6.06 21.36
CA ASP A 215 -12.87 -7.45 20.93
C ASP A 215 -12.74 -8.43 22.12
N GLY A 216 -12.28 -7.95 23.29
CA GLY A 216 -12.16 -8.72 24.53
C GLY A 216 -13.45 -8.76 25.35
N PRO A 217 -13.49 -9.60 26.41
CA PRO A 217 -14.61 -9.61 27.34
C PRO A 217 -14.68 -8.27 28.10
N LEU A 218 -15.76 -7.52 27.87
CA LEU A 218 -16.01 -6.25 28.54
C LEU A 218 -16.87 -6.50 29.78
N ASN A 219 -16.25 -6.43 30.95
CA ASN A 219 -16.95 -6.43 32.23
C ASN A 219 -17.27 -4.99 32.63
N LEU A 220 -18.44 -4.51 32.21
CA LEU A 220 -18.97 -3.18 32.57
C LEU A 220 -19.83 -3.21 33.88
N GLY A 221 -19.54 -4.18 34.75
CA GLY A 221 -20.18 -4.28 36.08
C GLY A 221 -21.66 -4.70 36.11
N ILE A 222 -22.43 -4.36 35.10
CA ILE A 222 -23.85 -4.68 34.96
C ILE A 222 -24.11 -5.60 33.76
N TRP A 223 -23.22 -5.58 32.78
CA TRP A 223 -23.31 -6.36 31.54
C TRP A 223 -21.99 -7.09 31.28
N GLU A 224 -22.01 -8.39 31.41
CA GLU A 224 -20.93 -9.28 30.99
C GLU A 224 -21.16 -9.64 29.52
N THR A 225 -20.42 -9.01 28.61
CA THR A 225 -20.45 -9.40 27.21
C THR A 225 -19.26 -10.32 26.97
N ALA A 226 -19.54 -11.58 26.65
CA ALA A 226 -18.54 -12.48 26.09
C ALA A 226 -18.04 -11.84 24.80
N GLY A 227 -16.81 -11.28 24.79
CA GLY A 227 -16.26 -10.47 23.71
C GLY A 227 -16.69 -10.97 22.32
N THR A 228 -17.29 -10.09 21.53
CA THR A 228 -17.71 -10.39 20.15
C THR A 228 -16.58 -10.01 19.20
N PRO A 229 -15.89 -10.98 18.59
CA PRO A 229 -14.82 -10.69 17.64
C PRO A 229 -15.39 -9.89 16.46
N GLY A 230 -14.75 -8.76 16.16
CA GLY A 230 -15.18 -7.87 15.08
C GLY A 230 -15.88 -6.58 15.52
N MET A 231 -16.25 -6.43 16.79
CA MET A 231 -16.82 -5.18 17.32
C MET A 231 -15.92 -3.97 17.04
N ARG A 232 -14.63 -4.15 17.14
CA ARG A 232 -13.63 -3.13 16.77
C ARG A 232 -13.87 -2.56 15.38
N MET A 233 -14.17 -3.43 14.39
CA MET A 233 -14.39 -2.97 13.00
C MET A 233 -15.66 -2.15 12.86
N VAL A 234 -16.73 -2.51 13.60
CA VAL A 234 -17.99 -1.78 13.59
C VAL A 234 -17.79 -0.36 14.15
N PHE A 235 -17.19 -0.26 15.33
CA PHE A 235 -16.90 1.05 15.94
C PHE A 235 -15.97 1.89 15.08
N PHE A 236 -14.95 1.27 14.49
CA PHE A 236 -14.03 1.96 13.60
C PHE A 236 -14.73 2.46 12.34
N SER A 237 -15.63 1.67 11.74
CA SER A 237 -16.40 2.09 10.56
C SER A 237 -17.32 3.27 10.86
N VAL A 238 -18.00 3.25 12.01
CA VAL A 238 -18.84 4.38 12.45
C VAL A 238 -17.97 5.62 12.69
N LEU A 239 -16.84 5.50 13.36
CA LEU A 239 -15.92 6.60 13.61
C LEU A 239 -15.41 7.20 12.30
N LEU A 240 -15.01 6.36 11.34
CA LEU A 240 -14.59 6.82 10.02
C LEU A 240 -15.72 7.51 9.26
N MET A 241 -16.93 6.97 9.28
CA MET A 241 -18.10 7.59 8.66
C MET A 241 -18.34 8.99 9.21
N LEU A 242 -18.29 9.15 10.53
CA LEU A 242 -18.41 10.46 11.18
C LEU A 242 -17.31 11.42 10.72
N VAL A 243 -16.05 10.98 10.72
CA VAL A 243 -14.92 11.83 10.30
C VAL A 243 -15.10 12.28 8.85
N ILE A 244 -15.51 11.40 7.94
CA ILE A 244 -15.70 11.74 6.51
C ILE A 244 -16.86 12.73 6.35
N ILE A 245 -17.95 12.58 7.09
CA ILE A 245 -19.11 13.51 7.04
C ILE A 245 -18.69 14.91 7.52
N PHE A 246 -17.97 14.99 8.65
CA PHE A 246 -17.56 16.29 9.22
C PHE A 246 -16.35 16.91 8.52
N ARG A 247 -15.47 16.09 7.93
CA ARG A 247 -14.24 16.51 7.28
C ARG A 247 -14.12 15.99 5.85
N GLN A 248 -15.03 16.43 4.97
CA GLN A 248 -15.10 15.99 3.55
C GLN A 248 -13.79 16.19 2.76
N ARG A 249 -12.92 17.13 3.18
CA ARG A 249 -11.60 17.34 2.56
C ARG A 249 -10.47 16.54 3.19
N GLY A 250 -10.77 15.65 4.13
CA GLY A 250 -9.77 14.93 4.93
C GLY A 250 -9.11 15.79 6.01
N LEU A 251 -8.13 15.24 6.71
CA LEU A 251 -7.46 15.91 7.83
C LEU A 251 -6.64 17.12 7.39
N MET A 252 -5.90 17.00 6.28
CA MET A 252 -5.03 18.06 5.75
C MET A 252 -5.52 18.65 4.41
N GLY A 253 -6.55 18.06 3.79
CA GLY A 253 -7.04 18.49 2.49
C GLY A 253 -5.96 18.35 1.41
N THR A 254 -5.70 19.43 0.67
CA THR A 254 -4.63 19.52 -0.36
C THR A 254 -3.35 20.18 0.17
N HIS A 255 -3.31 20.53 1.46
CA HIS A 255 -2.16 21.22 2.05
C HIS A 255 -1.08 20.22 2.43
N GLU A 256 0.15 20.51 2.04
CA GLU A 256 1.34 19.80 2.48
C GLU A 256 1.95 20.48 3.71
N PHE A 257 2.60 19.70 4.55
CA PHE A 257 3.37 20.22 5.65
C PHE A 257 4.49 21.11 5.12
N SER A 258 4.49 22.39 5.52
CA SER A 258 5.57 23.33 5.23
C SER A 258 6.09 23.93 6.53
N TRP A 259 7.40 24.18 6.59
CA TRP A 259 8.02 24.82 7.75
C TRP A 259 7.44 26.21 8.02
N ASP A 260 6.95 26.90 6.98
CA ASP A 260 6.28 28.19 7.10
C ASP A 260 4.94 28.10 7.83
N SER A 261 4.27 26.93 7.78
CA SER A 261 3.04 26.68 8.55
C SER A 261 3.32 26.63 10.06
N LEU A 262 4.46 26.07 10.48
CA LEU A 262 4.89 26.06 11.88
C LEU A 262 5.27 27.47 12.38
N ALA A 263 5.88 28.28 11.52
CA ALA A 263 6.20 29.67 11.84
C ALA A 263 4.93 30.54 12.02
N LYS A 264 3.82 30.23 11.32
CA LYS A 264 2.52 30.87 11.50
C LYS A 264 1.81 30.47 12.80
N ILE A 265 2.08 29.27 13.32
CA ILE A 265 1.54 28.80 14.61
C ILE A 265 2.35 29.33 15.81
N GLY A 266 3.43 30.09 15.58
CA GLY A 266 4.23 30.71 16.65
C GLY A 266 5.26 29.81 17.31
N LEU A 267 5.47 28.57 16.76
CA LEU A 267 6.43 27.60 17.29
C LEU A 267 7.87 27.81 16.81
N LEU A 268 8.08 28.62 15.78
CA LEU A 268 9.41 28.96 15.26
C LEU A 268 9.53 30.44 14.94
N PRO A 269 10.72 31.07 15.15
CA PRO A 269 10.95 32.46 14.80
C PRO A 269 10.81 32.69 13.30
N ARG A 270 10.04 33.70 12.89
CA ARG A 270 9.91 34.11 11.49
C ARG A 270 11.29 34.43 10.92
N ARG A 271 11.74 33.65 9.95
CA ARG A 271 12.85 34.08 9.09
C ARG A 271 12.38 35.30 8.28
N LYS A 272 13.06 36.45 8.52
CA LYS A 272 12.96 37.61 7.64
C LYS A 272 13.60 37.34 6.29
#